data_a2d811524b6d956d211153ddb6f68d43
#
_entry.id   a2d811524b6d956d211153ddb6f68d43
#
_cell.length_a   1.000
_cell.length_b   1.000
_cell.length_c   1.000
_cell.angle_alpha   90.00
_cell.angle_beta   90.00
_cell.angle_gamma   90.00
#
_symmetry.space_group_name_H-M   'P 1'
#
loop_
_entity.id
_entity.type
_entity.pdbx_description
1 polymer ?
#
loop_
_entity_poly.entity_id
_entity_poly.type
_entity_poly.pdbx_seq_one_letter_code
_entity_poly.pdbx_strand_id
1 'polypeptide(L)'
;MVILSGIRKSLLELGSATKVELSDKLEISFPTISKFLTQMEKDGEIISVGLDESSGGRRAKRYTYNPEHMLGLAIFLERTETNYTIFNCVGEVKEQGKAPSVLIDDGINFLTKFIEKIITENSKISSMAIGVPGSVDSGRIFHIPGYVQLQNFDLKGYYEDYFSIPVVVENDMNAAVLGYHHNNGIKDNQSLIYLYSGQNGPGAGFMINGDVVRGSTFFAGEVSFVPQYNERNFGQALENVSGPKKVTISEDYQIDAISRLVASFVAIINPHTIIFCKDEVEKILLESISIVSSKYIPSEHLPELTMSDWKQDYLYGLQRLGLNLMMNGSNE
;
A
#
# COMPACT_ATOMS: atom_id res chain seq x y z
N MET A 1 9.02 5.00 -23.85
CA MET A 1 8.44 4.63 -22.54
C MET A 1 7.13 5.35 -22.23
N VAL A 2 7.06 6.66 -22.24
CA VAL A 2 5.84 7.47 -21.92
C VAL A 2 4.59 7.05 -22.70
N ILE A 3 4.71 6.78 -24.02
CA ILE A 3 3.57 6.41 -24.87
C ILE A 3 2.97 5.05 -24.48
N LEU A 4 3.80 4.03 -24.22
CA LEU A 4 3.32 2.70 -23.80
C LEU A 4 2.60 2.75 -22.46
N SER A 5 3.16 3.47 -21.49
CA SER A 5 2.52 3.67 -20.19
C SER A 5 1.18 4.42 -20.33
N GLY A 6 1.10 5.43 -21.21
CA GLY A 6 -0.14 6.13 -21.53
C GLY A 6 -1.21 5.21 -22.14
N ILE A 7 -0.84 4.36 -23.10
CA ILE A 7 -1.76 3.39 -23.73
C ILE A 7 -2.25 2.37 -22.69
N ARG A 8 -1.35 1.81 -21.87
CA ARG A 8 -1.69 0.86 -20.79
C ARG A 8 -2.71 1.45 -19.82
N LYS A 9 -2.42 2.63 -19.28
CA LYS A 9 -3.30 3.34 -18.35
C LYS A 9 -4.66 3.63 -18.97
N SER A 10 -4.68 4.12 -20.23
CA SER A 10 -5.92 4.42 -20.94
C SER A 10 -6.78 3.19 -21.17
N LEU A 11 -6.18 2.05 -21.55
CA LEU A 11 -6.93 0.80 -21.74
C LEU A 11 -7.50 0.25 -20.42
N LEU A 12 -6.75 0.37 -19.32
CA LEU A 12 -7.25 -0.04 -18.01
C LEU A 12 -8.36 0.86 -17.50
N GLU A 13 -8.26 2.18 -17.68
CA GLU A 13 -9.30 3.14 -17.30
C GLU A 13 -10.59 2.99 -18.12
N LEU A 14 -10.47 2.79 -19.43
CA LEU A 14 -11.60 2.70 -20.36
C LEU A 14 -12.18 1.27 -20.44
N GLY A 15 -11.45 0.28 -19.90
CA GLY A 15 -11.75 -1.15 -20.09
C GLY A 15 -11.50 -1.64 -21.52
N SER A 16 -11.84 -0.86 -22.53
CA SER A 16 -11.51 -1.11 -23.93
C SER A 16 -11.52 0.17 -24.75
N ALA A 17 -10.72 0.21 -25.82
CA ALA A 17 -10.66 1.38 -26.71
C ALA A 17 -10.29 1.01 -28.16
N THR A 18 -10.68 1.86 -29.10
CA THR A 18 -10.24 1.85 -30.49
C THR A 18 -8.93 2.64 -30.64
N LYS A 19 -8.28 2.52 -31.80
CA LYS A 19 -7.09 3.32 -32.13
C LYS A 19 -7.36 4.83 -32.15
N VAL A 20 -8.56 5.22 -32.56
CA VAL A 20 -8.97 6.63 -32.63
C VAL A 20 -9.16 7.18 -31.22
N GLU A 21 -9.93 6.49 -30.37
CA GLU A 21 -10.15 6.91 -28.98
C GLU A 21 -8.83 7.07 -28.19
N LEU A 22 -7.86 6.17 -28.42
CA LEU A 22 -6.53 6.28 -27.80
C LEU A 22 -5.70 7.43 -28.37
N SER A 23 -5.80 7.67 -29.70
CA SER A 23 -5.14 8.80 -30.36
C SER A 23 -5.65 10.12 -29.80
N ASP A 24 -6.96 10.27 -29.68
CA ASP A 24 -7.62 11.47 -29.17
C ASP A 24 -7.33 11.69 -27.68
N LYS A 25 -7.47 10.62 -26.85
CA LYS A 25 -7.24 10.70 -25.40
C LYS A 25 -5.80 11.05 -25.04
N LEU A 26 -4.83 10.54 -25.80
CA LEU A 26 -3.40 10.73 -25.53
C LEU A 26 -2.78 11.89 -26.30
N GLU A 27 -3.55 12.52 -27.21
CA GLU A 27 -3.07 13.56 -28.13
C GLU A 27 -1.86 13.10 -28.97
N ILE A 28 -1.85 11.81 -29.35
CA ILE A 28 -0.79 11.16 -30.12
C ILE A 28 -1.33 10.78 -31.50
N SER A 29 -0.52 10.98 -32.57
CA SER A 29 -0.94 10.68 -33.91
C SER A 29 -1.39 9.23 -34.11
N PHE A 30 -2.47 9.05 -34.90
CA PHE A 30 -3.02 7.72 -35.23
C PHE A 30 -1.98 6.73 -35.78
N PRO A 31 -1.02 7.09 -36.67
CA PRO A 31 0.02 6.18 -37.10
C PRO A 31 0.90 5.71 -35.98
N THR A 32 1.23 6.57 -35.01
CA THR A 32 2.04 6.24 -33.84
C THR A 32 1.31 5.25 -32.93
N ILE A 33 0.06 5.56 -32.56
CA ILE A 33 -0.79 4.64 -31.78
C ILE A 33 -0.93 3.30 -32.49
N SER A 34 -1.18 3.31 -33.81
CA SER A 34 -1.32 2.08 -34.61
C SER A 34 -0.08 1.20 -34.56
N LYS A 35 1.12 1.79 -34.61
CA LYS A 35 2.39 1.07 -34.50
C LYS A 35 2.53 0.37 -33.13
N PHE A 36 2.28 1.11 -32.04
CA PHE A 36 2.38 0.56 -30.69
C PHE A 36 1.35 -0.55 -30.46
N LEU A 37 0.08 -0.33 -30.80
CA LEU A 37 -0.95 -1.36 -30.62
C LEU A 37 -0.70 -2.62 -31.45
N THR A 38 -0.13 -2.48 -32.64
CA THR A 38 0.24 -3.65 -33.45
C THR A 38 1.33 -4.48 -32.77
N GLN A 39 2.33 -3.81 -32.15
CA GLN A 39 3.35 -4.51 -31.40
C GLN A 39 2.79 -5.15 -30.12
N MET A 40 2.02 -4.40 -29.33
CA MET A 40 1.37 -4.90 -28.10
C MET A 40 0.45 -6.10 -28.37
N GLU A 41 -0.29 -6.10 -29.49
CA GLU A 41 -1.13 -7.23 -29.88
C GLU A 41 -0.28 -8.46 -30.26
N LYS A 42 0.84 -8.26 -30.98
CA LYS A 42 1.80 -9.33 -31.33
C LYS A 42 2.42 -9.93 -30.08
N ASP A 43 2.71 -9.12 -29.07
CA ASP A 43 3.32 -9.54 -27.81
C ASP A 43 2.27 -10.14 -26.83
N GLY A 44 0.98 -10.14 -27.20
CA GLY A 44 -0.10 -10.65 -26.37
C GLY A 44 -0.46 -9.74 -25.19
N GLU A 45 0.05 -8.51 -25.19
CA GLU A 45 -0.22 -7.50 -24.15
C GLU A 45 -1.63 -6.94 -24.24
N ILE A 46 -2.20 -6.86 -25.45
CA ILE A 46 -3.57 -6.47 -25.69
C ILE A 46 -4.34 -7.52 -26.48
N ILE A 47 -5.65 -7.55 -26.28
CA ILE A 47 -6.57 -8.50 -26.93
C ILE A 47 -7.62 -7.72 -27.73
N SER A 48 -7.95 -8.20 -28.92
CA SER A 48 -9.08 -7.66 -29.69
C SER A 48 -10.39 -8.21 -29.12
N VAL A 49 -11.29 -7.31 -28.71
CA VAL A 49 -12.59 -7.68 -28.11
C VAL A 49 -13.79 -7.44 -29.01
N GLY A 50 -13.56 -7.15 -30.29
CA GLY A 50 -14.62 -6.99 -31.27
C GLY A 50 -14.45 -5.80 -32.20
N LEU A 51 -15.50 -5.47 -32.89
CA LEU A 51 -15.59 -4.33 -33.79
C LEU A 51 -16.68 -3.38 -33.28
N ASP A 52 -16.43 -2.09 -33.32
CA ASP A 52 -17.44 -1.09 -32.97
C ASP A 52 -18.69 -1.17 -33.88
N GLU A 53 -19.81 -0.65 -33.38
CA GLU A 53 -20.99 -0.49 -34.19
C GLU A 53 -20.70 0.44 -35.39
N SER A 54 -21.21 0.08 -36.56
CA SER A 54 -20.93 0.82 -37.79
C SER A 54 -21.72 2.14 -37.85
N SER A 55 -21.04 3.26 -37.89
CA SER A 55 -21.62 4.58 -38.19
C SER A 55 -21.52 4.94 -39.68
N GLY A 56 -21.49 3.94 -40.58
CA GLY A 56 -21.42 4.14 -42.03
C GLY A 56 -20.06 3.95 -42.69
N GLY A 57 -19.06 3.44 -41.94
CA GLY A 57 -17.71 3.15 -42.43
C GLY A 57 -17.22 1.74 -42.04
N ARG A 58 -15.94 1.45 -42.29
CA ARG A 58 -15.32 0.20 -41.85
C ARG A 58 -15.30 0.17 -40.30
N ARG A 59 -15.88 -0.87 -39.73
CA ARG A 59 -15.94 -1.06 -38.27
C ARG A 59 -14.52 -1.01 -37.64
N ALA A 60 -14.34 -0.15 -36.66
CA ALA A 60 -13.08 -0.03 -35.94
C ALA A 60 -12.87 -1.24 -35.01
N LYS A 61 -11.65 -1.76 -34.98
CA LYS A 61 -11.23 -2.81 -34.06
C LYS A 61 -11.03 -2.21 -32.67
N ARG A 62 -11.64 -2.85 -31.66
CA ARG A 62 -11.54 -2.46 -30.25
C ARG A 62 -10.58 -3.38 -29.51
N TYR A 63 -9.78 -2.82 -28.65
CA TYR A 63 -8.76 -3.52 -27.88
C TYR A 63 -9.02 -3.38 -26.39
N THR A 64 -8.70 -4.41 -25.63
CA THR A 64 -8.58 -4.37 -24.16
C THR A 64 -7.18 -4.79 -23.74
N TYR A 65 -6.75 -4.36 -22.57
CA TYR A 65 -5.50 -4.84 -21.97
C TYR A 65 -5.68 -6.31 -21.55
N ASN A 66 -4.67 -7.14 -21.77
CA ASN A 66 -4.66 -8.53 -21.31
C ASN A 66 -4.28 -8.58 -19.83
N PRO A 67 -5.21 -8.84 -18.89
CA PRO A 67 -4.90 -8.86 -17.47
C PRO A 67 -3.79 -9.84 -17.08
N GLU A 68 -3.67 -10.93 -17.82
CA GLU A 68 -2.73 -12.02 -17.56
C GLU A 68 -1.38 -11.86 -18.31
N HIS A 69 -1.14 -10.71 -18.92
CA HIS A 69 0.11 -10.44 -19.64
C HIS A 69 1.29 -10.32 -18.67
N MET A 70 1.11 -9.59 -17.59
CA MET A 70 2.08 -9.41 -16.52
C MET A 70 1.45 -9.71 -15.17
N LEU A 71 2.27 -10.18 -14.23
CA LEU A 71 1.89 -10.41 -12.85
C LEU A 71 2.73 -9.53 -11.92
N GLY A 72 2.16 -9.17 -10.78
CA GLY A 72 2.86 -8.52 -9.68
C GLY A 72 2.94 -9.45 -8.49
N LEU A 73 3.99 -9.29 -7.70
CA LEU A 73 4.19 -9.98 -6.44
C LEU A 73 4.18 -8.97 -5.29
N ALA A 74 3.25 -9.11 -4.36
CA ALA A 74 3.25 -8.39 -3.10
C ALA A 74 3.70 -9.33 -1.98
N ILE A 75 4.67 -8.89 -1.18
CA ILE A 75 5.17 -9.62 -0.02
C ILE A 75 5.06 -8.69 1.18
N PHE A 76 4.49 -9.16 2.26
CA PHE A 76 4.52 -8.40 3.49
C PHE A 76 5.10 -9.21 4.64
N LEU A 77 6.06 -8.59 5.31
CA LEU A 77 6.81 -9.18 6.39
C LEU A 77 6.12 -8.84 7.71
N GLU A 78 5.74 -9.88 8.45
CA GLU A 78 5.25 -9.75 9.81
C GLU A 78 6.19 -10.47 10.77
N ARG A 79 6.06 -10.17 12.06
CA ARG A 79 6.88 -10.77 13.10
C ARG A 79 6.76 -12.29 13.17
N THR A 80 5.59 -12.83 12.89
CA THR A 80 5.28 -14.27 13.05
C THR A 80 5.25 -15.02 11.73
N GLU A 81 5.01 -14.32 10.61
CA GLU A 81 4.85 -14.93 9.30
C GLU A 81 5.29 -13.99 8.18
N THR A 82 5.59 -14.55 7.03
CA THR A 82 5.75 -13.83 5.76
C THR A 82 4.58 -14.20 4.87
N ASN A 83 3.87 -13.22 4.35
CA ASN A 83 2.74 -13.45 3.47
C ASN A 83 3.07 -12.97 2.05
N TYR A 84 2.52 -13.63 1.02
CA TYR A 84 2.65 -13.18 -0.35
C TYR A 84 1.32 -13.28 -1.10
N THR A 85 1.21 -12.47 -2.12
CA THR A 85 0.08 -12.48 -3.06
C THR A 85 0.60 -12.20 -4.46
N ILE A 86 0.20 -13.03 -5.42
CA ILE A 86 0.39 -12.81 -6.85
C ILE A 86 -0.90 -12.24 -7.41
N PHE A 87 -0.81 -11.17 -8.17
CA PHE A 87 -1.94 -10.48 -8.76
C PHE A 87 -1.66 -10.10 -10.22
N ASN A 88 -2.70 -9.98 -11.02
CA ASN A 88 -2.60 -9.57 -12.42
C ASN A 88 -2.65 -8.04 -12.60
N CYS A 89 -2.58 -7.56 -13.83
CA CYS A 89 -2.53 -6.13 -14.16
C CYS A 89 -3.77 -5.31 -13.74
N VAL A 90 -4.88 -5.96 -13.40
CA VAL A 90 -6.10 -5.30 -12.90
C VAL A 90 -6.27 -5.47 -11.39
N GLY A 91 -5.29 -6.07 -10.71
CA GLY A 91 -5.30 -6.27 -9.26
C GLY A 91 -6.06 -7.51 -8.80
N GLU A 92 -6.50 -8.40 -9.71
CA GLU A 92 -7.12 -9.66 -9.32
C GLU A 92 -6.07 -10.62 -8.74
N VAL A 93 -6.37 -11.16 -7.57
CA VAL A 93 -5.50 -12.12 -6.89
C VAL A 93 -5.53 -13.46 -7.63
N LYS A 94 -4.36 -13.96 -7.98
CA LYS A 94 -4.17 -15.26 -8.66
C LYS A 94 -3.72 -16.34 -7.69
N GLU A 95 -2.87 -15.98 -6.74
CA GLU A 95 -2.33 -16.90 -5.75
C GLU A 95 -2.02 -16.14 -4.45
N GLN A 96 -2.18 -16.83 -3.33
CA GLN A 96 -1.78 -16.34 -2.01
C GLN A 96 -1.12 -17.46 -1.24
N GLY A 97 -0.17 -17.11 -0.39
CA GLY A 97 0.47 -18.07 0.48
C GLY A 97 1.20 -17.43 1.64
N LYS A 98 1.74 -18.31 2.48
CA LYS A 98 2.44 -17.95 3.71
C LYS A 98 3.71 -18.76 3.84
N ALA A 99 4.70 -18.15 4.50
CA ALA A 99 5.93 -18.79 4.95
C ALA A 99 6.21 -18.38 6.40
N PRO A 100 7.10 -19.10 7.10
CA PRO A 100 7.61 -18.64 8.39
C PRO A 100 8.21 -17.24 8.29
N SER A 101 8.22 -16.51 9.40
CA SER A 101 8.80 -15.17 9.44
C SER A 101 10.26 -15.20 8.99
N VAL A 102 10.60 -14.30 8.09
CA VAL A 102 11.97 -14.08 7.61
C VAL A 102 12.72 -13.02 8.43
N LEU A 103 12.05 -12.46 9.42
CA LEU A 103 12.62 -11.46 10.30
C LEU A 103 13.47 -12.07 11.43
N ILE A 104 13.65 -13.40 11.43
CA ILE A 104 14.46 -14.18 12.36
C ILE A 104 15.74 -14.59 11.64
N ASP A 105 16.74 -15.11 12.33
CA ASP A 105 18.08 -15.50 11.88
C ASP A 105 18.21 -15.85 10.39
N ASP A 106 19.23 -15.28 9.70
CA ASP A 106 19.54 -15.46 8.27
C ASP A 106 18.37 -15.14 7.31
N GLY A 107 17.45 -14.27 7.75
CA GLY A 107 16.17 -14.00 7.11
C GLY A 107 16.27 -13.58 5.64
N ILE A 108 17.32 -12.82 5.23
CA ILE A 108 17.45 -12.36 3.84
C ILE A 108 17.69 -13.51 2.87
N ASN A 109 18.51 -14.49 3.23
CA ASN A 109 18.78 -15.67 2.38
C ASN A 109 17.54 -16.56 2.24
N PHE A 110 16.80 -16.72 3.33
CA PHE A 110 15.55 -17.46 3.30
C PHE A 110 14.51 -16.72 2.43
N LEU A 111 14.36 -15.41 2.62
CA LEU A 111 13.45 -14.60 1.81
C LEU A 111 13.82 -14.65 0.33
N THR A 112 15.11 -14.55 0.00
CA THR A 112 15.59 -14.63 -1.38
C THR A 112 15.21 -15.96 -2.04
N LYS A 113 15.48 -17.10 -1.37
CA LYS A 113 15.11 -18.43 -1.89
C LYS A 113 13.59 -18.60 -2.01
N PHE A 114 12.84 -18.04 -1.08
CA PHE A 114 11.39 -18.06 -1.13
C PHE A 114 10.84 -17.29 -2.34
N ILE A 115 11.35 -16.07 -2.58
CA ILE A 115 10.98 -15.24 -3.73
C ILE A 115 11.42 -15.93 -5.04
N GLU A 116 12.64 -16.47 -5.09
CA GLU A 116 13.19 -17.17 -6.26
C GLU A 116 12.29 -18.33 -6.69
N LYS A 117 11.81 -19.13 -5.74
CA LYS A 117 10.83 -20.19 -6.00
C LYS A 117 9.55 -19.63 -6.64
N ILE A 118 8.96 -18.59 -6.05
CA ILE A 118 7.72 -17.98 -6.55
C ILE A 118 7.90 -17.45 -7.97
N ILE A 119 9.00 -16.72 -8.24
CA ILE A 119 9.28 -16.15 -9.57
C ILE A 119 9.54 -17.26 -10.60
N THR A 120 10.24 -18.33 -10.22
CA THR A 120 10.50 -19.48 -11.10
C THR A 120 9.20 -20.19 -11.50
N GLU A 121 8.28 -20.35 -10.57
CA GLU A 121 6.95 -20.94 -10.82
C GLU A 121 6.01 -19.98 -11.58
N ASN A 122 6.27 -18.68 -11.54
CA ASN A 122 5.44 -17.63 -12.13
C ASN A 122 6.28 -16.65 -12.98
N SER A 123 6.76 -17.08 -14.13
CA SER A 123 7.68 -16.34 -15.00
C SER A 123 7.17 -15.01 -15.56
N LYS A 124 5.88 -14.71 -15.41
CA LYS A 124 5.26 -13.43 -15.80
C LYS A 124 5.34 -12.35 -14.71
N ILE A 125 5.89 -12.64 -13.54
CA ILE A 125 6.08 -11.65 -12.49
C ILE A 125 7.06 -10.59 -13.01
N SER A 126 6.60 -9.35 -13.09
CA SER A 126 7.29 -8.21 -13.69
C SER A 126 7.43 -7.02 -12.75
N SER A 127 6.92 -7.13 -11.53
CA SER A 127 7.11 -6.14 -10.46
C SER A 127 6.99 -6.80 -9.09
N MET A 128 7.64 -6.22 -8.09
CA MET A 128 7.57 -6.69 -6.72
C MET A 128 7.38 -5.52 -5.75
N ALA A 129 6.42 -5.67 -4.82
CA ALA A 129 6.19 -4.74 -3.73
C ALA A 129 6.42 -5.46 -2.40
N ILE A 130 7.31 -4.93 -1.56
CA ILE A 130 7.65 -5.53 -0.27
C ILE A 130 7.27 -4.55 0.84
N GLY A 131 6.43 -5.00 1.74
CA GLY A 131 6.07 -4.27 2.94
C GLY A 131 6.89 -4.72 4.14
N VAL A 132 7.37 -3.77 4.94
CA VAL A 132 8.19 -4.02 6.11
C VAL A 132 7.66 -3.26 7.34
N PRO A 133 7.73 -3.85 8.54
CA PRO A 133 7.32 -3.17 9.78
C PRO A 133 8.45 -2.27 10.30
N GLY A 134 8.80 -1.25 9.53
CA GLY A 134 9.90 -0.35 9.84
C GLY A 134 9.98 0.84 8.90
N SER A 135 10.86 1.78 9.20
CA SER A 135 11.04 3.00 8.44
C SER A 135 11.88 2.77 7.19
N VAL A 136 11.40 3.23 6.04
CA VAL A 136 12.00 3.00 4.72
C VAL A 136 12.28 4.33 4.01
N ASP A 137 13.52 4.49 3.54
CA ASP A 137 13.93 5.57 2.66
C ASP A 137 14.33 5.00 1.30
N SER A 138 13.57 5.31 0.26
CA SER A 138 13.88 4.98 -1.13
C SER A 138 14.20 3.48 -1.35
N GLY A 139 13.60 2.61 -0.55
CA GLY A 139 13.80 1.15 -0.59
C GLY A 139 14.87 0.61 0.37
N ARG A 140 15.58 1.50 1.08
CA ARG A 140 16.49 1.14 2.17
C ARG A 140 15.75 1.14 3.50
N ILE A 141 15.87 0.04 4.24
CA ILE A 141 15.34 -0.07 5.60
C ILE A 141 16.37 0.54 6.54
N PHE A 142 16.11 1.71 7.11
CA PHE A 142 17.07 2.33 8.03
C PHE A 142 16.74 2.13 9.51
N HIS A 143 15.49 1.82 9.84
CA HIS A 143 15.08 1.44 11.19
C HIS A 143 13.99 0.36 11.12
N ILE A 144 14.19 -0.72 11.84
CA ILE A 144 13.21 -1.79 12.00
C ILE A 144 13.30 -2.34 13.43
N PRO A 145 12.27 -2.16 14.28
CA PRO A 145 12.31 -2.58 15.67
C PRO A 145 12.53 -4.08 15.82
N GLY A 146 13.57 -4.47 16.54
CA GLY A 146 13.85 -5.88 16.86
C GLY A 146 14.57 -6.69 15.78
N TYR A 147 14.93 -6.09 14.62
CA TYR A 147 15.55 -6.82 13.50
C TYR A 147 16.83 -6.15 13.01
N VAL A 148 17.88 -6.21 13.81
CA VAL A 148 19.17 -5.54 13.59
C VAL A 148 19.82 -5.90 12.25
N GLN A 149 19.61 -7.12 11.74
CA GLN A 149 20.22 -7.61 10.49
C GLN A 149 19.69 -6.89 9.23
N LEU A 150 18.47 -6.37 9.29
CA LEU A 150 17.86 -5.61 8.19
C LEU A 150 18.06 -4.09 8.33
N GLN A 151 18.65 -3.65 9.42
CA GLN A 151 18.91 -2.24 9.64
C GLN A 151 19.95 -1.70 8.65
N ASN A 152 19.66 -0.57 8.01
CA ASN A 152 20.47 0.05 6.95
C ASN A 152 20.65 -0.82 5.70
N PHE A 153 19.81 -1.83 5.50
CA PHE A 153 19.87 -2.72 4.34
C PHE A 153 19.10 -2.13 3.15
N ASP A 154 19.75 -2.07 1.98
CA ASP A 154 19.12 -1.66 0.71
C ASP A 154 18.36 -2.85 0.09
N LEU A 155 17.16 -3.09 0.59
CA LEU A 155 16.34 -4.25 0.16
C LEU A 155 15.88 -4.10 -1.28
N LYS A 156 15.58 -2.87 -1.71
CA LYS A 156 15.18 -2.58 -3.09
C LYS A 156 16.32 -2.88 -4.05
N GLY A 157 17.47 -2.24 -3.89
CA GLY A 157 18.63 -2.43 -4.77
C GLY A 157 19.07 -3.88 -4.82
N TYR A 158 19.11 -4.56 -3.66
CA TYR A 158 19.46 -5.97 -3.59
C TYR A 158 18.57 -6.85 -4.47
N TYR A 159 17.24 -6.68 -4.44
CA TYR A 159 16.33 -7.51 -5.23
C TYR A 159 16.18 -7.06 -6.67
N GLU A 160 16.34 -5.77 -6.97
CA GLU A 160 16.39 -5.29 -8.37
C GLU A 160 17.61 -5.89 -9.09
N ASP A 161 18.77 -5.92 -8.44
CA ASP A 161 19.99 -6.55 -8.97
C ASP A 161 19.85 -8.07 -9.12
N TYR A 162 19.22 -8.73 -8.14
CA TYR A 162 19.14 -10.19 -8.12
C TYR A 162 18.11 -10.73 -9.12
N PHE A 163 16.92 -10.13 -9.21
CA PHE A 163 15.81 -10.63 -10.04
C PHE A 163 15.63 -9.87 -11.35
N SER A 164 16.29 -8.75 -11.55
CA SER A 164 16.14 -7.88 -12.73
C SER A 164 14.69 -7.44 -13.00
N ILE A 165 13.91 -7.23 -11.95
CA ILE A 165 12.55 -6.68 -11.98
C ILE A 165 12.46 -5.46 -11.07
N PRO A 166 11.62 -4.46 -11.38
CA PRO A 166 11.45 -3.30 -10.52
C PRO A 166 10.83 -3.68 -9.17
N VAL A 167 11.39 -3.10 -8.11
CA VAL A 167 11.01 -3.36 -6.72
C VAL A 167 10.64 -2.06 -6.02
N VAL A 168 9.58 -2.10 -5.23
CA VAL A 168 9.27 -1.06 -4.24
C VAL A 168 9.25 -1.68 -2.85
N VAL A 169 9.84 -0.98 -1.89
CA VAL A 169 9.78 -1.34 -0.47
C VAL A 169 9.06 -0.20 0.25
N GLU A 170 8.07 -0.54 1.06
CA GLU A 170 7.28 0.46 1.78
C GLU A 170 7.07 0.05 3.24
N ASN A 171 6.91 1.05 4.10
CA ASN A 171 6.47 0.85 5.47
C ASN A 171 5.05 0.29 5.52
N ASP A 172 4.77 -0.59 6.48
CA ASP A 172 3.49 -1.28 6.66
C ASP A 172 2.31 -0.31 6.83
N MET A 173 2.45 0.72 7.66
CA MET A 173 1.38 1.69 7.92
C MET A 173 1.14 2.63 6.74
N ASN A 174 2.20 3.01 6.02
CA ASN A 174 2.09 3.78 4.79
C ASN A 174 1.35 2.98 3.71
N ALA A 175 1.67 1.70 3.57
CA ALA A 175 0.95 0.82 2.64
C ALA A 175 -0.51 0.64 3.07
N ALA A 176 -0.79 0.46 4.38
CA ALA A 176 -2.16 0.30 4.88
C ALA A 176 -3.04 1.53 4.61
N VAL A 177 -2.55 2.75 4.90
CA VAL A 177 -3.33 3.97 4.62
C VAL A 177 -3.56 4.17 3.12
N LEU A 178 -2.58 3.84 2.29
CA LEU A 178 -2.69 3.87 0.83
C LEU A 178 -3.76 2.89 0.33
N GLY A 179 -3.74 1.66 0.85
CA GLY A 179 -4.70 0.62 0.49
C GLY A 179 -6.11 0.97 0.90
N TYR A 180 -6.30 1.46 2.12
CA TYR A 180 -7.59 1.94 2.60
C TYR A 180 -8.15 3.05 1.70
N HIS A 181 -7.35 4.06 1.37
CA HIS A 181 -7.74 5.17 0.51
C HIS A 181 -8.26 4.68 -0.84
N HIS A 182 -7.51 3.83 -1.53
CA HIS A 182 -7.89 3.34 -2.86
C HIS A 182 -9.08 2.39 -2.83
N ASN A 183 -9.14 1.48 -1.85
CA ASN A 183 -10.18 0.47 -1.79
C ASN A 183 -11.55 1.05 -1.42
N ASN A 184 -11.58 2.14 -0.65
CA ASN A 184 -12.82 2.79 -0.23
C ASN A 184 -13.21 3.99 -1.12
N GLY A 185 -12.50 4.25 -2.21
CA GLY A 185 -12.81 5.34 -3.14
C GLY A 185 -12.78 6.72 -2.49
N ILE A 186 -11.89 6.90 -1.52
CA ILE A 186 -11.74 8.17 -0.82
C ILE A 186 -11.19 9.23 -1.78
N LYS A 187 -11.71 10.45 -1.68
CA LYS A 187 -11.27 11.56 -2.54
C LYS A 187 -9.87 12.04 -2.14
N ASP A 188 -9.04 12.40 -3.11
CA ASP A 188 -7.67 12.85 -2.88
C ASP A 188 -7.55 14.10 -1.99
N ASN A 189 -8.60 14.93 -1.89
CA ASN A 189 -8.60 16.08 -1.00
C ASN A 189 -8.94 15.76 0.46
N GLN A 190 -9.11 14.50 0.83
CA GLN A 190 -9.37 14.05 2.19
C GLN A 190 -8.08 13.55 2.84
N SER A 191 -7.84 14.02 4.08
CA SER A 191 -6.70 13.56 4.88
C SER A 191 -7.12 12.42 5.80
N LEU A 192 -6.31 11.37 5.87
CA LEU A 192 -6.56 10.14 6.60
C LEU A 192 -5.40 9.84 7.55
N ILE A 193 -5.72 9.22 8.68
CA ILE A 193 -4.72 8.63 9.58
C ILE A 193 -5.14 7.19 9.85
N TYR A 194 -4.25 6.25 9.57
CA TYR A 194 -4.42 4.85 9.94
C TYR A 194 -3.60 4.57 11.19
N LEU A 195 -4.23 4.14 12.27
CA LEU A 195 -3.58 3.85 13.55
C LEU A 195 -3.61 2.34 13.84
N TYR A 196 -2.46 1.79 14.19
CA TYR A 196 -2.27 0.40 14.55
C TYR A 196 -1.38 0.30 15.79
N SER A 197 -1.82 -0.42 16.80
CA SER A 197 -1.08 -0.60 18.06
C SER A 197 -0.19 -1.84 18.07
N GLY A 198 -0.23 -2.61 17.05
CA GLY A 198 0.41 -3.85 16.63
C GLY A 198 1.52 -4.50 17.44
N GLN A 199 2.02 -5.63 16.92
CA GLN A 199 3.02 -6.49 17.59
C GLN A 199 4.40 -5.84 17.72
N ASN A 200 4.70 -4.84 16.90
CA ASN A 200 5.97 -4.11 16.87
C ASN A 200 5.91 -2.74 17.58
N GLY A 201 4.83 -2.47 18.28
CA GLY A 201 4.52 -1.18 18.89
C GLY A 201 3.56 -0.34 18.03
N PRO A 202 3.03 0.76 18.61
CA PRO A 202 2.08 1.60 17.90
C PRO A 202 2.74 2.38 16.76
N GLY A 203 2.13 2.29 15.58
CA GLY A 203 2.49 3.01 14.37
C GLY A 203 1.27 3.70 13.74
N ALA A 204 1.49 4.68 12.88
CA ALA A 204 0.45 5.31 12.10
C ALA A 204 0.89 5.60 10.66
N GLY A 205 -0.03 5.44 9.71
CA GLY A 205 0.13 5.93 8.34
C GLY A 205 -0.63 7.24 8.18
N PHE A 206 0.02 8.25 7.64
CA PHE A 206 -0.57 9.56 7.36
C PHE A 206 -0.75 9.76 5.87
N MET A 207 -1.93 10.15 5.46
CA MET A 207 -2.20 10.61 4.10
C MET A 207 -2.83 11.99 4.15
N ILE A 208 -2.22 12.96 3.48
CA ILE A 208 -2.68 14.34 3.42
C ILE A 208 -2.86 14.71 1.95
N ASN A 209 -4.08 15.09 1.58
CA ASN A 209 -4.44 15.45 0.20
C ASN A 209 -4.06 14.36 -0.83
N GLY A 210 -4.25 13.08 -0.49
CA GLY A 210 -3.95 11.95 -1.36
C GLY A 210 -2.49 11.48 -1.36
N ASP A 211 -1.59 12.19 -0.68
CA ASP A 211 -0.17 11.86 -0.59
C ASP A 211 0.20 11.25 0.77
N VAL A 212 0.92 10.13 0.76
CA VAL A 212 1.46 9.51 1.96
C VAL A 212 2.61 10.36 2.53
N VAL A 213 2.49 10.75 3.80
CA VAL A 213 3.47 11.60 4.49
C VAL A 213 4.54 10.74 5.16
N ARG A 214 5.76 10.83 4.66
CA ARG A 214 6.93 10.10 5.21
C ARG A 214 7.81 10.96 6.13
N GLY A 215 7.70 12.28 6.03
CA GLY A 215 8.55 13.24 6.75
C GLY A 215 9.96 13.36 6.16
N SER A 216 10.74 14.33 6.67
CA SER A 216 12.07 14.65 6.14
C SER A 216 13.11 13.56 6.42
N THR A 217 12.90 12.76 7.46
CA THR A 217 13.78 11.67 7.90
C THR A 217 13.07 10.33 7.92
N PHE A 218 11.93 10.22 7.22
CA PHE A 218 11.09 9.02 7.15
C PHE A 218 10.63 8.50 8.52
N PHE A 219 10.47 9.42 9.48
CA PHE A 219 10.06 9.13 10.85
C PHE A 219 8.59 9.48 11.13
N ALA A 220 7.88 10.02 10.14
CA ALA A 220 6.45 10.28 10.27
C ALA A 220 5.70 8.96 10.46
N GLY A 221 4.80 8.93 11.45
CA GLY A 221 4.07 7.71 11.79
C GLY A 221 4.60 6.94 12.99
N GLU A 222 5.79 7.25 13.50
CA GLU A 222 6.37 6.67 14.72
C GLU A 222 5.67 7.25 15.97
N VAL A 223 4.35 7.05 16.06
CA VAL A 223 3.50 7.65 17.08
C VAL A 223 3.76 7.13 18.50
N SER A 224 4.44 6.01 18.62
CA SER A 224 4.91 5.49 19.91
C SER A 224 5.73 6.52 20.68
N PHE A 225 6.44 7.42 19.97
CA PHE A 225 7.28 8.46 20.57
C PHE A 225 6.53 9.75 20.93
N VAL A 226 5.24 9.89 20.59
CA VAL A 226 4.47 11.07 20.94
C VAL A 226 4.40 11.22 22.47
N PRO A 227 4.85 12.36 23.03
CA PRO A 227 4.80 12.57 24.48
C PRO A 227 3.35 12.50 25.01
N GLN A 228 3.18 11.73 26.06
CA GLN A 228 1.92 11.56 26.78
C GLN A 228 2.21 11.83 28.25
N TYR A 229 1.42 12.37 29.04
CA TYR A 229 1.69 12.59 30.47
C TYR A 229 3.10 13.19 30.75
N ASN A 230 3.46 13.35 32.01
CA ASN A 230 4.69 14.07 32.37
C ASN A 230 6.00 13.36 32.00
N GLU A 231 6.01 12.01 31.96
CA GLU A 231 7.25 11.21 31.76
C GLU A 231 7.06 9.98 30.89
N ARG A 232 5.97 9.93 30.12
CA ARG A 232 5.66 8.79 29.23
C ARG A 232 5.44 9.25 27.80
N ASN A 233 5.76 8.38 26.86
CA ASN A 233 5.31 8.47 25.49
C ASN A 233 4.07 7.60 25.26
N PHE A 234 3.47 7.70 24.07
CA PHE A 234 2.25 6.96 23.74
C PHE A 234 2.46 5.44 23.82
N GLY A 235 3.60 4.91 23.33
CA GLY A 235 3.91 3.48 23.45
C GLY A 235 3.89 3.02 24.88
N GLN A 236 4.59 3.74 25.77
CA GLN A 236 4.62 3.43 27.21
C GLN A 236 3.26 3.62 27.89
N ALA A 237 2.42 4.53 27.39
CA ALA A 237 1.08 4.73 27.93
C ALA A 237 0.11 3.60 27.59
N LEU A 238 0.35 2.88 26.46
CA LEU A 238 -0.44 1.71 26.08
C LEU A 238 0.01 0.41 26.74
N GLU A 239 1.28 0.33 27.17
CA GLU A 239 1.84 -0.87 27.76
C GLU A 239 1.18 -1.17 29.12
N ASN A 240 0.70 -2.40 29.27
CA ASN A 240 0.34 -2.94 30.55
C ASN A 240 1.60 -3.52 31.24
N VAL A 241 1.67 -3.44 32.56
CA VAL A 241 2.80 -3.91 33.40
C VAL A 241 3.16 -5.39 33.20
N SER A 242 2.44 -6.12 32.35
CA SER A 242 2.50 -7.60 32.23
C SER A 242 3.19 -8.13 30.93
N GLY A 243 3.89 -7.30 30.14
CA GLY A 243 4.69 -7.76 28.98
C GLY A 243 3.96 -7.75 27.64
N PRO A 244 4.64 -8.06 26.52
CA PRO A 244 4.14 -7.87 25.15
C PRO A 244 3.03 -8.89 24.84
N LYS A 245 1.79 -8.47 24.92
CA LYS A 245 0.63 -9.18 24.40
C LYS A 245 -0.01 -8.35 23.30
N LYS A 246 -0.70 -9.03 22.38
CA LYS A 246 -1.60 -8.38 21.40
C LYS A 246 -2.42 -7.33 22.16
N VAL A 247 -2.25 -6.06 21.79
CA VAL A 247 -2.95 -4.96 22.48
C VAL A 247 -4.38 -4.97 21.98
N THR A 248 -5.27 -5.54 22.80
CA THR A 248 -6.71 -5.25 22.66
C THR A 248 -6.99 -4.08 23.57
N ILE A 249 -7.51 -3.00 23.02
CA ILE A 249 -7.83 -1.79 23.76
C ILE A 249 -9.11 -2.05 24.53
N SER A 250 -9.05 -2.01 25.85
CA SER A 250 -10.18 -2.30 26.73
C SER A 250 -10.19 -1.46 28.00
N GLU A 251 -9.06 -0.91 28.40
CA GLU A 251 -8.87 -0.23 29.68
C GLU A 251 -9.00 1.28 29.55
N ASP A 252 -9.55 1.92 30.57
CA ASP A 252 -9.80 3.38 30.58
C ASP A 252 -8.52 4.20 30.32
N TYR A 253 -7.37 3.77 30.83
CA TYR A 253 -6.10 4.46 30.61
C TYR A 253 -5.63 4.35 29.15
N GLN A 254 -5.93 3.26 28.44
CA GLN A 254 -5.65 3.12 27.01
C GLN A 254 -6.55 4.02 26.17
N ILE A 255 -7.83 4.10 26.55
CA ILE A 255 -8.81 5.00 25.90
C ILE A 255 -8.36 6.46 26.08
N ASP A 256 -7.92 6.86 27.30
CA ASP A 256 -7.42 8.22 27.54
C ASP A 256 -6.15 8.50 26.70
N ALA A 257 -5.18 7.58 26.66
CA ALA A 257 -3.95 7.74 25.86
C ALA A 257 -4.26 7.90 24.38
N ILE A 258 -5.14 7.07 23.81
CA ILE A 258 -5.57 7.15 22.42
C ILE A 258 -6.33 8.47 22.16
N SER A 259 -7.19 8.87 23.07
CA SER A 259 -7.97 10.09 22.92
C SER A 259 -7.09 11.36 22.91
N ARG A 260 -6.01 11.37 23.71
CA ARG A 260 -4.98 12.42 23.65
C ARG A 260 -4.24 12.44 22.31
N LEU A 261 -3.93 11.25 21.77
CA LEU A 261 -3.29 11.12 20.46
C LEU A 261 -4.24 11.62 19.35
N VAL A 262 -5.51 11.22 19.38
CA VAL A 262 -6.56 11.73 18.47
C VAL A 262 -6.65 13.25 18.54
N ALA A 263 -6.70 13.83 19.74
CA ALA A 263 -6.73 15.27 19.94
C ALA A 263 -5.47 15.96 19.35
N SER A 264 -4.31 15.35 19.51
CA SER A 264 -3.05 15.85 18.92
C SER A 264 -3.11 15.83 17.39
N PHE A 265 -3.62 14.76 16.79
CA PHE A 265 -3.80 14.66 15.34
C PHE A 265 -4.76 15.73 14.81
N VAL A 266 -5.86 15.95 15.51
CA VAL A 266 -6.81 17.02 15.13
C VAL A 266 -6.18 18.40 15.21
N ALA A 267 -5.46 18.68 16.30
CA ALA A 267 -4.82 19.99 16.49
C ALA A 267 -3.70 20.28 15.48
N ILE A 268 -3.03 19.25 14.92
CA ILE A 268 -1.87 19.40 14.03
C ILE A 268 -2.24 19.24 12.56
N ILE A 269 -3.09 18.25 12.24
CA ILE A 269 -3.37 17.81 10.85
C ILE A 269 -4.83 18.08 10.47
N ASN A 270 -5.75 18.02 11.44
CA ASN A 270 -7.20 18.09 11.23
C ASN A 270 -7.69 17.08 10.17
N PRO A 271 -7.50 15.76 10.39
CA PRO A 271 -7.88 14.74 9.42
C PRO A 271 -9.40 14.62 9.27
N HIS A 272 -9.85 14.13 8.12
CA HIS A 272 -11.26 13.79 7.91
C HIS A 272 -11.63 12.49 8.64
N THR A 273 -10.73 11.51 8.61
CA THR A 273 -11.00 10.17 9.16
C THR A 273 -9.76 9.64 9.89
N ILE A 274 -9.97 8.99 11.03
CA ILE A 274 -8.98 8.17 11.71
C ILE A 274 -9.47 6.73 11.68
N ILE A 275 -8.65 5.83 11.11
CA ILE A 275 -8.95 4.42 10.92
C ILE A 275 -8.21 3.61 11.98
N PHE A 276 -8.92 2.74 12.68
CA PHE A 276 -8.37 1.79 13.65
C PHE A 276 -8.37 0.38 13.09
N CYS A 277 -7.43 -0.45 13.55
CA CYS A 277 -7.45 -1.87 13.24
C CYS A 277 -8.63 -2.56 13.94
N LYS A 278 -9.51 -3.23 13.17
CA LYS A 278 -10.69 -3.94 13.70
C LYS A 278 -10.37 -5.05 14.70
N ASP A 279 -9.13 -5.58 14.67
CA ASP A 279 -8.68 -6.64 15.59
C ASP A 279 -8.21 -6.09 16.95
N GLU A 280 -8.11 -4.76 17.09
CA GLU A 280 -7.61 -4.08 18.29
C GLU A 280 -8.70 -3.29 19.03
N VAL A 281 -9.71 -2.81 18.30
CA VAL A 281 -10.74 -1.91 18.82
C VAL A 281 -12.12 -2.45 18.47
N GLU A 282 -13.00 -2.51 19.44
CA GLU A 282 -14.42 -2.79 19.20
C GLU A 282 -15.19 -1.49 18.88
N LYS A 283 -16.27 -1.60 18.11
CA LYS A 283 -17.06 -0.44 17.67
C LYS A 283 -17.52 0.47 18.84
N ILE A 284 -17.89 -0.11 19.97
CA ILE A 284 -18.33 0.64 21.16
C ILE A 284 -17.20 1.53 21.72
N LEU A 285 -15.94 1.13 21.53
CA LEU A 285 -14.80 1.89 22.01
C LEU A 285 -14.54 3.14 21.18
N LEU A 286 -14.93 3.17 19.91
CA LEU A 286 -14.84 4.38 19.08
C LEU A 286 -15.68 5.52 19.65
N GLU A 287 -16.86 5.20 20.17
CA GLU A 287 -17.71 6.18 20.83
C GLU A 287 -17.06 6.70 22.12
N SER A 288 -16.47 5.81 22.91
CA SER A 288 -15.74 6.17 24.13
C SER A 288 -14.53 7.06 23.81
N ILE A 289 -13.74 6.70 22.79
CA ILE A 289 -12.60 7.50 22.31
C ILE A 289 -13.09 8.88 21.86
N SER A 290 -14.18 8.96 21.11
CA SER A 290 -14.76 10.24 20.67
C SER A 290 -15.17 11.11 21.85
N ILE A 291 -15.90 10.55 22.82
CA ILE A 291 -16.33 11.26 24.04
C ILE A 291 -15.14 11.76 24.86
N VAL A 292 -14.12 10.91 25.04
CA VAL A 292 -12.93 11.29 25.82
C VAL A 292 -12.09 12.32 25.06
N SER A 293 -11.97 12.21 23.74
CA SER A 293 -11.27 13.19 22.90
C SER A 293 -11.90 14.58 22.99
N SER A 294 -13.24 14.68 23.12
CA SER A 294 -13.95 15.94 23.25
C SER A 294 -13.64 16.71 24.56
N LYS A 295 -12.92 16.08 25.51
CA LYS A 295 -12.39 16.80 26.69
C LYS A 295 -11.16 17.65 26.36
N TYR A 296 -10.48 17.36 25.25
CA TYR A 296 -9.23 18.00 24.83
C TYR A 296 -9.40 18.96 23.66
N ILE A 297 -10.39 18.70 22.79
CA ILE A 297 -10.68 19.51 21.60
C ILE A 297 -12.18 19.74 21.45
N PRO A 298 -12.61 20.84 20.80
CA PRO A 298 -14.02 21.06 20.52
C PRO A 298 -14.63 19.94 19.68
N SER A 299 -15.80 19.46 20.04
CA SER A 299 -16.45 18.29 19.44
C SER A 299 -16.76 18.44 17.95
N GLU A 300 -16.96 19.66 17.46
CA GLU A 300 -17.18 19.99 16.05
C GLU A 300 -15.96 19.75 15.15
N HIS A 301 -14.79 19.56 15.73
CA HIS A 301 -13.55 19.26 15.01
C HIS A 301 -13.14 17.78 15.09
N LEU A 302 -13.95 16.95 15.75
CA LEU A 302 -13.66 15.51 15.81
C LEU A 302 -13.79 14.90 14.41
N PRO A 303 -12.79 14.08 13.97
CA PRO A 303 -12.87 13.35 12.72
C PRO A 303 -13.85 12.19 12.81
N GLU A 304 -14.21 11.63 11.67
CA GLU A 304 -14.84 10.32 11.64
C GLU A 304 -13.87 9.27 12.19
N LEU A 305 -14.31 8.50 13.19
CA LEU A 305 -13.59 7.36 13.72
C LEU A 305 -14.20 6.09 13.13
N THR A 306 -13.37 5.28 12.46
CA THR A 306 -13.81 4.05 11.80
C THR A 306 -12.83 2.92 12.03
N MET A 307 -13.19 1.71 11.58
CA MET A 307 -12.34 0.51 11.67
C MET A 307 -12.19 -0.14 10.32
N SER A 308 -11.02 -0.75 10.08
CA SER A 308 -10.76 -1.55 8.89
C SER A 308 -9.92 -2.79 9.18
N ASP A 309 -9.86 -3.69 8.21
CA ASP A 309 -8.98 -4.85 8.21
C ASP A 309 -7.55 -4.42 7.81
N TRP A 310 -6.68 -4.24 8.79
CA TRP A 310 -5.32 -3.80 8.57
C TRP A 310 -4.54 -4.67 7.58
N LYS A 311 -4.67 -6.00 7.68
CA LYS A 311 -3.96 -6.91 6.77
C LYS A 311 -4.44 -6.78 5.34
N GLN A 312 -5.73 -6.61 5.16
CA GLN A 312 -6.34 -6.45 3.83
C GLN A 312 -5.95 -5.09 3.22
N ASP A 313 -6.01 -4.02 4.00
CA ASP A 313 -5.61 -2.69 3.55
C ASP A 313 -4.12 -2.62 3.23
N TYR A 314 -3.28 -3.24 4.05
CA TYR A 314 -1.85 -3.36 3.80
C TYR A 314 -1.57 -4.07 2.48
N LEU A 315 -2.23 -5.21 2.25
CA LEU A 315 -2.12 -5.95 0.99
C LEU A 315 -2.54 -5.09 -0.21
N TYR A 316 -3.68 -4.41 -0.14
CA TYR A 316 -4.15 -3.53 -1.20
C TYR A 316 -3.17 -2.40 -1.50
N GLY A 317 -2.56 -1.82 -0.48
CA GLY A 317 -1.52 -0.81 -0.65
C GLY A 317 -0.30 -1.33 -1.41
N LEU A 318 0.20 -2.51 -1.04
CA LEU A 318 1.31 -3.14 -1.76
C LEU A 318 0.93 -3.53 -3.19
N GLN A 319 -0.26 -4.06 -3.42
CA GLN A 319 -0.76 -4.32 -4.77
C GLN A 319 -0.79 -3.04 -5.60
N ARG A 320 -1.27 -1.93 -5.04
CA ARG A 320 -1.30 -0.64 -5.73
C ARG A 320 0.09 -0.15 -6.11
N LEU A 321 1.04 -0.27 -5.21
CA LEU A 321 2.45 0.06 -5.48
C LEU A 321 3.04 -0.83 -6.60
N GLY A 322 2.81 -2.14 -6.53
CA GLY A 322 3.24 -3.08 -7.56
C GLY A 322 2.59 -2.83 -8.93
N LEU A 323 1.30 -2.52 -8.97
CA LEU A 323 0.59 -2.12 -10.19
C LEU A 323 1.18 -0.84 -10.80
N ASN A 324 1.50 0.15 -9.98
CA ASN A 324 2.15 1.38 -10.45
C ASN A 324 3.51 1.10 -11.11
N LEU A 325 4.32 0.21 -10.53
CA LEU A 325 5.58 -0.23 -11.14
C LEU A 325 5.36 -0.95 -12.47
N MET A 326 4.39 -1.86 -12.51
CA MET A 326 4.03 -2.63 -13.73
C MET A 326 3.65 -1.72 -14.90
N MET A 327 2.85 -0.68 -14.61
CA MET A 327 2.33 0.22 -15.64
C MET A 327 3.35 1.27 -16.12
N ASN A 328 4.23 1.71 -15.24
CA ASN A 328 5.23 2.74 -15.59
C ASN A 328 6.49 2.16 -16.24
N GLY A 329 6.74 0.85 -16.08
CA GLY A 329 8.03 0.23 -16.38
C GLY A 329 9.09 0.63 -15.35
N SER A 330 10.25 0.01 -15.39
CA SER A 330 11.42 0.50 -14.66
C SER A 330 11.75 1.90 -15.19
N ASN A 331 11.67 2.90 -14.30
CA ASN A 331 12.24 4.22 -14.61
C ASN A 331 13.77 4.02 -14.69
N GLU A 332 14.29 3.93 -15.89
CA GLU A 332 15.67 4.27 -16.18
C GLU A 332 15.81 5.78 -16.22
#